data_05540a69b94e22fe842ca0e0d944674a
#
_entry.id   05540a69b94e22fe842ca0e0d944674a
#
_cell.length_a   1.000
_cell.length_b   1.000
_cell.length_c   1.000
_cell.angle_alpha   90.00
_cell.angle_beta   90.00
_cell.angle_gamma   90.00
#
_symmetry.space_group_name_H-M   'P 1'
#
loop_
_entity.id
_entity.type
_entity.pdbx_description
1 polymer ?
#
loop_
_entity_poly.entity_id
_entity_poly.type
_entity_poly.pdbx_seq_one_letter_code
_entity_poly.pdbx_strand_id
1 'polypeptide(L)'
;MLIACEESQAECAAFRALGHIAYSCDIQPCRPGGNPYWHIQGDVTPLLKGDTAFVTQAGFLRTVPRWDLIICHPPCTYLCKVSSVHMKIGGRIQWPRLRNMILARRFFMQCINAEAKYVAVENPLPMARAHLPQPSCFVQPSWFGVKYTKKTLYWLKNLPPIMPQLEHPNPRCFVTASRGKYRSRTFPELAHAIATQWSQYILDDMK
;
A
#
# COMPACT_ATOMS: atom_id res chain seq x y z
N MET A 1 -7.79 1.08 12.01
CA MET A 1 -6.82 0.74 10.95
C MET A 1 -6.67 1.88 9.96
N LEU A 2 -5.48 2.12 9.41
CA LEU A 2 -5.22 3.15 8.40
C LEU A 2 -4.64 2.50 7.14
N ILE A 3 -5.21 2.82 5.97
CA ILE A 3 -4.67 2.45 4.66
C ILE A 3 -4.16 3.72 3.98
N ALA A 4 -2.84 3.89 3.99
CA ALA A 4 -2.15 5.09 3.56
C ALA A 4 -1.81 5.04 2.06
N CYS A 5 -1.99 6.16 1.35
CA CYS A 5 -1.83 6.30 -0.10
C CYS A 5 -2.80 5.38 -0.88
N GLU A 6 -4.06 5.33 -0.44
CA GLU A 6 -5.09 4.52 -1.06
C GLU A 6 -6.33 5.34 -1.42
N GLU A 7 -6.39 5.87 -2.64
CA GLU A 7 -7.58 6.55 -3.17
C GLU A 7 -8.68 5.56 -3.61
N SER A 8 -8.31 4.30 -3.83
CA SER A 8 -9.21 3.26 -4.34
C SER A 8 -10.17 2.71 -3.29
N GLN A 9 -9.80 2.75 -2.03
CA GLN A 9 -10.49 2.15 -0.89
C GLN A 9 -10.68 0.61 -0.98
N ALA A 10 -9.92 -0.09 -1.81
CA ALA A 10 -10.07 -1.54 -1.97
C ALA A 10 -9.79 -2.29 -0.66
N GLU A 11 -8.68 -1.99 -0.01
CA GLU A 11 -8.32 -2.61 1.28
C GLU A 11 -9.14 -2.02 2.43
N CYS A 12 -9.35 -0.70 2.45
CA CYS A 12 -10.19 -0.06 3.45
C CYS A 12 -11.60 -0.68 3.47
N ALA A 13 -12.23 -0.87 2.31
CA ALA A 13 -13.54 -1.50 2.20
C ALA A 13 -13.52 -2.97 2.64
N ALA A 14 -12.45 -3.73 2.30
CA ALA A 14 -12.30 -5.13 2.68
C ALA A 14 -12.22 -5.29 4.22
N PHE A 15 -11.43 -4.46 4.90
CA PHE A 15 -11.36 -4.46 6.37
C PHE A 15 -12.69 -4.04 7.00
N ARG A 16 -13.39 -3.06 6.43
CA ARG A 16 -14.72 -2.64 6.92
C ARG A 16 -15.76 -3.72 6.75
N ALA A 17 -15.72 -4.50 5.67
CA ALA A 17 -16.61 -5.63 5.47
C ALA A 17 -16.44 -6.72 6.54
N LEU A 18 -15.27 -6.78 7.19
CA LEU A 18 -14.99 -7.65 8.34
C LEU A 18 -15.30 -7.01 9.70
N GLY A 19 -15.94 -5.82 9.71
CA GLY A 19 -16.34 -5.14 10.94
C GLY A 19 -15.28 -4.22 11.57
N HIS A 20 -14.12 -4.04 10.94
CA HIS A 20 -13.08 -3.16 11.47
C HIS A 20 -13.37 -1.68 11.22
N ILE A 21 -12.94 -0.81 12.13
CA ILE A 21 -12.87 0.64 11.91
C ILE A 21 -11.62 0.92 11.07
N ALA A 22 -11.79 1.11 9.77
CA ALA A 22 -10.72 1.39 8.84
C ALA A 22 -10.96 2.70 8.07
N TYR A 23 -9.88 3.44 7.80
CA TYR A 23 -9.88 4.66 7.01
C TYR A 23 -8.79 4.58 5.96
N SER A 24 -9.09 5.05 4.75
CA SER A 24 -8.08 5.32 3.71
C SER A 24 -7.61 6.77 3.80
N CYS A 25 -6.37 7.02 3.40
CA CYS A 25 -5.83 8.38 3.28
C CYS A 25 -5.04 8.51 1.98
N ASP A 26 -5.31 9.56 1.22
CA ASP A 26 -4.54 9.94 0.03
C ASP A 26 -4.64 11.45 -0.20
N ILE A 27 -3.67 12.03 -0.92
CA ILE A 27 -3.74 13.42 -1.39
C ILE A 27 -4.84 13.61 -2.45
N GLN A 28 -5.17 12.54 -3.19
CA GLN A 28 -6.30 12.50 -4.10
C GLN A 28 -7.60 12.24 -3.34
N PRO A 29 -8.75 12.74 -3.84
CA PRO A 29 -10.04 12.32 -3.31
C PRO A 29 -10.27 10.82 -3.54
N CYS A 30 -11.14 10.21 -2.74
CA CYS A 30 -11.57 8.85 -3.00
C CYS A 30 -12.21 8.75 -4.39
N ARG A 31 -12.09 7.59 -5.01
CA ARG A 31 -12.61 7.36 -6.36
C ARG A 31 -14.12 7.51 -6.44
N PRO A 32 -14.67 7.80 -7.62
CA PRO A 32 -16.12 7.69 -7.87
C PRO A 32 -16.63 6.31 -7.42
N GLY A 33 -17.67 6.31 -6.60
CA GLY A 33 -18.20 5.11 -5.96
C GLY A 33 -17.55 4.73 -4.63
N GLY A 34 -16.48 5.41 -4.22
CA GLY A 34 -15.89 5.29 -2.88
C GLY A 34 -16.73 6.01 -1.83
N ASN A 35 -16.42 5.75 -0.56
CA ASN A 35 -17.14 6.34 0.56
C ASN A 35 -16.34 7.49 1.19
N PRO A 36 -16.75 8.77 1.02
CA PRO A 36 -16.02 9.92 1.53
C PRO A 36 -16.01 10.01 3.06
N TYR A 37 -16.88 9.29 3.77
CA TYR A 37 -16.88 9.19 5.23
C TYR A 37 -15.74 8.31 5.76
N TRP A 38 -15.12 7.49 4.90
CA TRP A 38 -14.02 6.59 5.23
C TRP A 38 -12.69 7.04 4.65
N HIS A 39 -12.68 8.17 3.94
CA HIS A 39 -11.50 8.71 3.28
C HIS A 39 -11.02 9.98 3.96
N ILE A 40 -9.71 10.08 4.16
CA ILE A 40 -9.00 11.26 4.65
C ILE A 40 -8.25 11.84 3.44
N GLN A 41 -8.69 12.98 2.94
CA GLN A 41 -8.00 13.62 1.83
C GLN A 41 -6.93 14.56 2.35
N GLY A 42 -5.66 14.21 2.20
CA GLY A 42 -4.54 15.03 2.66
C GLY A 42 -3.21 14.29 2.77
N ASP A 43 -2.25 14.97 3.39
CA ASP A 43 -0.95 14.37 3.69
C ASP A 43 -1.10 13.36 4.83
N VAL A 44 -0.66 12.13 4.58
CA VAL A 44 -0.71 11.03 5.55
C VAL A 44 0.39 11.13 6.60
N THR A 45 1.41 11.95 6.39
CA THR A 45 2.60 12.01 7.27
C THR A 45 2.27 12.23 8.75
N PRO A 46 1.33 13.10 9.15
CA PRO A 46 0.94 13.22 10.56
C PRO A 46 0.37 11.92 11.14
N LEU A 47 -0.49 11.23 10.37
CA LEU A 47 -1.10 9.96 10.79
C LEU A 47 -0.07 8.84 10.95
N LEU A 48 0.97 8.82 10.10
CA LEU A 48 2.10 7.88 10.24
C LEU A 48 2.92 8.14 11.51
N LYS A 49 2.86 9.35 12.06
CA LYS A 49 3.53 9.75 13.30
C LYS A 49 2.63 9.65 14.53
N GLY A 50 1.50 8.98 14.42
CA GLY A 50 0.62 8.69 15.54
C GLY A 50 -0.54 9.67 15.71
N ASP A 51 -0.73 10.68 14.85
CA ASP A 51 -1.92 11.53 14.93
C ASP A 51 -3.17 10.68 14.74
N THR A 52 -4.14 10.87 15.63
CA THR A 52 -5.38 10.09 15.70
C THR A 52 -6.63 10.91 15.44
N ALA A 53 -6.51 12.24 15.37
CA ALA A 53 -7.58 13.17 15.04
C ALA A 53 -7.43 13.62 13.58
N PHE A 54 -8.51 13.54 12.81
CA PHE A 54 -8.51 13.86 11.38
C PHE A 54 -9.91 14.27 10.90
N VAL A 55 -9.96 14.92 9.74
CA VAL A 55 -11.21 15.25 9.07
C VAL A 55 -11.36 14.33 7.85
N THR A 56 -12.52 13.69 7.73
CA THR A 56 -12.84 12.89 6.54
C THR A 56 -13.14 13.77 5.34
N GLN A 57 -13.06 13.23 4.13
CA GLN A 57 -13.41 13.97 2.90
C GLN A 57 -14.87 14.48 2.91
N ALA A 58 -15.76 13.81 3.65
CA ALA A 58 -17.13 14.27 3.88
C ALA A 58 -17.24 15.43 4.90
N GLY A 59 -16.13 15.96 5.42
CA GLY A 59 -16.07 17.08 6.35
C GLY A 59 -16.30 16.74 7.83
N PHE A 60 -16.29 15.47 8.20
CA PHE A 60 -16.51 15.06 9.59
C PHE A 60 -15.19 14.91 10.35
N LEU A 61 -15.06 15.61 11.48
CA LEU A 61 -14.00 15.37 12.45
C LEU A 61 -14.18 13.99 13.08
N ARG A 62 -13.11 13.23 13.13
CA ARG A 62 -13.03 11.89 13.72
C ARG A 62 -11.79 11.79 14.60
N THR A 63 -11.90 10.95 15.63
CA THR A 63 -10.77 10.58 16.47
C THR A 63 -10.81 9.07 16.68
N VAL A 64 -9.65 8.42 16.60
CA VAL A 64 -9.48 7.00 16.96
C VAL A 64 -8.55 6.93 18.16
N PRO A 65 -8.63 5.89 19.01
CA PRO A 65 -7.74 5.78 20.16
C PRO A 65 -6.26 5.63 19.75
N ARG A 66 -6.03 4.87 18.68
CA ARG A 66 -4.71 4.60 18.08
C ARG A 66 -4.89 3.93 16.72
N TRP A 67 -3.80 3.84 15.96
CA TRP A 67 -3.72 3.00 14.77
C TRP A 67 -3.11 1.64 15.15
N ASP A 68 -3.90 0.56 15.18
CA ASP A 68 -3.38 -0.79 15.45
C ASP A 68 -2.63 -1.33 14.23
N LEU A 69 -3.20 -1.14 13.03
CA LEU A 69 -2.62 -1.53 11.74
C LEU A 69 -2.52 -0.32 10.82
N ILE A 70 -1.36 -0.14 10.21
CA ILE A 70 -1.13 0.80 9.10
C ILE A 70 -0.62 0.01 7.88
N ILE A 71 -1.33 0.11 6.76
CA ILE A 71 -0.89 -0.41 5.45
C ILE A 71 -0.56 0.79 4.58
N CYS A 72 0.59 0.80 3.93
CA CYS A 72 1.05 1.92 3.11
C CYS A 72 1.31 1.47 1.66
N HIS A 73 0.83 2.27 0.70
CA HIS A 73 1.11 2.14 -0.73
C HIS A 73 1.88 3.37 -1.25
N PRO A 74 3.13 3.61 -0.78
CA PRO A 74 3.87 4.81 -1.17
C PRO A 74 4.10 4.85 -2.68
N PRO A 75 4.07 6.04 -3.32
CA PRO A 75 4.26 6.18 -4.75
C PRO A 75 5.57 5.55 -5.23
N CYS A 76 5.47 4.56 -6.14
CA CYS A 76 6.61 3.79 -6.64
C CYS A 76 7.33 4.43 -7.84
N THR A 77 6.83 5.55 -8.37
CA THR A 77 7.29 6.20 -9.63
C THR A 77 8.80 6.43 -9.67
N TYR A 78 9.41 6.74 -8.54
CA TYR A 78 10.84 7.02 -8.43
C TYR A 78 11.63 5.91 -7.75
N LEU A 79 10.98 4.82 -7.31
CA LEU A 79 11.61 3.73 -6.56
C LEU A 79 11.70 2.44 -7.36
N CYS A 80 10.75 2.16 -8.27
CA CYS A 80 10.64 0.86 -8.91
C CYS A 80 11.69 0.64 -10.03
N LYS A 81 12.08 -0.63 -10.24
CA LYS A 81 13.06 -1.04 -11.26
C LYS A 81 12.67 -0.59 -12.67
N VAL A 82 11.40 -0.65 -13.02
CA VAL A 82 10.90 -0.23 -14.35
C VAL A 82 11.21 1.25 -14.63
N SER A 83 11.20 2.10 -13.62
CA SER A 83 11.50 3.52 -13.77
C SER A 83 13.00 3.86 -13.81
N SER A 84 13.87 2.87 -13.58
CA SER A 84 15.35 3.08 -13.55
C SER A 84 15.90 3.53 -14.90
N VAL A 85 15.26 3.17 -16.01
CA VAL A 85 15.64 3.58 -17.37
C VAL A 85 15.65 5.10 -17.55
N HIS A 86 14.83 5.81 -16.77
CA HIS A 86 14.75 7.27 -16.83
C HIS A 86 15.76 7.98 -15.90
N MET A 87 16.60 7.24 -15.15
CA MET A 87 17.62 7.83 -14.27
C MET A 87 18.79 8.42 -15.05
N LYS A 88 19.00 7.96 -16.28
CA LYS A 88 20.00 8.48 -17.21
C LYS A 88 19.38 8.71 -18.57
N ILE A 89 19.76 9.80 -19.22
CA ILE A 89 19.45 10.10 -20.61
C ILE A 89 20.76 10.43 -21.32
N GLY A 90 21.07 9.75 -22.41
CA GLY A 90 22.34 9.92 -23.12
C GLY A 90 23.58 9.70 -22.23
N GLY A 91 23.53 8.75 -21.30
CA GLY A 91 24.60 8.48 -20.34
C GLY A 91 24.68 9.44 -19.14
N ARG A 92 23.96 10.58 -19.17
CA ARG A 92 24.00 11.62 -18.13
C ARG A 92 22.92 11.40 -17.08
N ILE A 93 23.29 11.55 -15.79
CA ILE A 93 22.36 11.45 -14.66
C ILE A 93 21.33 12.58 -14.73
N GLN A 94 20.07 12.23 -14.53
CA GLN A 94 18.96 13.18 -14.40
C GLN A 94 18.83 13.61 -12.93
N TRP A 95 19.46 14.73 -12.57
CA TRP A 95 19.53 15.24 -11.19
C TRP A 95 18.14 15.48 -10.55
N PRO A 96 17.14 16.07 -11.26
CA PRO A 96 15.80 16.23 -10.70
C PRO A 96 15.18 14.86 -10.33
N ARG A 97 15.41 13.85 -11.16
CA ARG A 97 14.91 12.51 -10.92
C ARG A 97 15.60 11.83 -9.74
N LEU A 98 16.91 12.03 -9.59
CA LEU A 98 17.67 11.54 -8.45
C LEU A 98 17.17 12.18 -7.14
N ARG A 99 16.94 13.49 -7.12
CA ARG A 99 16.34 14.20 -5.99
C ARG A 99 14.98 13.61 -5.62
N ASN A 100 14.09 13.41 -6.59
CA ASN A 100 12.78 12.83 -6.36
C ASN A 100 12.86 11.39 -5.85
N MET A 101 13.83 10.59 -6.30
CA MET A 101 14.09 9.25 -5.76
C MET A 101 14.49 9.32 -4.26
N ILE A 102 15.34 10.27 -3.89
CA ILE A 102 15.75 10.45 -2.48
C ILE A 102 14.54 10.84 -1.61
N LEU A 103 13.68 11.74 -2.08
CA LEU A 103 12.45 12.13 -1.36
C LEU A 103 11.47 10.97 -1.25
N ALA A 104 11.26 10.22 -2.33
CA ALA A 104 10.41 9.03 -2.33
C ALA A 104 10.94 7.95 -1.37
N ARG A 105 12.26 7.72 -1.34
CA ARG A 105 12.89 6.83 -0.37
C ARG A 105 12.66 7.30 1.06
N ARG A 106 12.81 8.60 1.33
CA ARG A 106 12.56 9.17 2.67
C ARG A 106 11.12 8.90 3.12
N PHE A 107 10.15 9.14 2.26
CA PHE A 107 8.74 8.87 2.54
C PHE A 107 8.50 7.36 2.74
N PHE A 108 9.07 6.50 1.91
CA PHE A 108 9.01 5.06 2.08
C PHE A 108 9.52 4.60 3.46
N MET A 109 10.63 5.19 3.93
CA MET A 109 11.17 4.90 5.27
C MET A 109 10.27 5.43 6.39
N GLN A 110 9.54 6.53 6.18
CA GLN A 110 8.51 6.98 7.13
C GLN A 110 7.36 5.97 7.22
N CYS A 111 6.92 5.40 6.08
CA CYS A 111 5.91 4.34 6.07
C CYS A 111 6.36 3.10 6.86
N ILE A 112 7.60 2.63 6.68
CA ILE A 112 8.14 1.48 7.44
C ILE A 112 8.16 1.75 8.96
N ASN A 113 8.48 2.99 9.33
CA ASN A 113 8.60 3.40 10.73
C ASN A 113 7.30 4.01 11.29
N ALA A 114 6.16 3.74 10.66
CA ALA A 114 4.88 4.27 11.12
C ALA A 114 4.55 3.83 12.55
N GLU A 115 3.90 4.72 13.30
CA GLU A 115 3.53 4.52 14.71
C GLU A 115 2.26 3.66 14.83
N ALA A 116 2.43 2.36 14.59
CA ALA A 116 1.42 1.34 14.82
C ALA A 116 2.09 0.04 15.30
N LYS A 117 1.30 -0.82 15.97
CA LYS A 117 1.78 -2.16 16.37
C LYS A 117 2.09 -3.00 15.14
N TYR A 118 1.22 -2.95 14.13
CA TYR A 118 1.35 -3.69 12.87
C TYR A 118 1.51 -2.73 11.70
N VAL A 119 2.53 -2.97 10.87
CA VAL A 119 2.77 -2.15 9.67
C VAL A 119 3.05 -3.04 8.48
N ALA A 120 2.45 -2.71 7.34
CA ALA A 120 2.77 -3.28 6.06
C ALA A 120 3.04 -2.17 5.04
N VAL A 121 4.14 -2.25 4.30
CA VAL A 121 4.43 -1.33 3.20
C VAL A 121 4.53 -2.12 1.91
N GLU A 122 3.76 -1.73 0.92
CA GLU A 122 3.73 -2.34 -0.41
C GLU A 122 4.60 -1.54 -1.38
N ASN A 123 5.40 -2.21 -2.20
CA ASN A 123 6.03 -1.60 -3.37
C ASN A 123 6.38 -2.66 -4.42
N PRO A 124 6.39 -2.33 -5.72
CA PRO A 124 6.96 -3.20 -6.74
C PRO A 124 8.47 -3.35 -6.54
N LEU A 125 9.09 -4.25 -7.32
CA LEU A 125 10.54 -4.48 -7.27
C LEU A 125 11.30 -3.14 -7.39
N PRO A 126 12.06 -2.75 -6.35
CA PRO A 126 12.78 -1.47 -6.35
C PRO A 126 14.00 -1.50 -7.26
N MET A 127 14.42 -0.34 -7.73
CA MET A 127 15.74 -0.20 -8.35
C MET A 127 16.84 -0.30 -7.29
N ALA A 128 17.96 -0.93 -7.61
CA ALA A 128 19.08 -1.11 -6.67
C ALA A 128 19.56 0.23 -6.06
N ARG A 129 19.60 1.29 -6.88
CA ARG A 129 20.01 2.64 -6.44
C ARG A 129 19.10 3.26 -5.37
N ALA A 130 17.86 2.79 -5.22
CA ALA A 130 16.97 3.27 -4.17
C ALA A 130 17.41 2.81 -2.77
N HIS A 131 18.24 1.77 -2.68
CA HIS A 131 18.75 1.22 -1.42
C HIS A 131 17.64 1.03 -0.36
N LEU A 132 16.50 0.47 -0.77
CA LEU A 132 15.46 0.08 0.18
C LEU A 132 15.92 -1.15 0.97
N PRO A 133 15.44 -1.33 2.21
CA PRO A 133 15.72 -2.54 2.98
C PRO A 133 15.22 -3.80 2.26
N GLN A 134 15.67 -4.96 2.70
CA GLN A 134 15.17 -6.24 2.17
C GLN A 134 13.67 -6.38 2.49
N PRO A 135 12.83 -6.78 1.53
CA PRO A 135 11.42 -7.04 1.78
C PRO A 135 11.24 -8.31 2.63
N SER A 136 10.19 -8.34 3.42
CA SER A 136 9.82 -9.50 4.24
C SER A 136 9.29 -10.65 3.38
N CYS A 137 8.52 -10.33 2.34
CA CYS A 137 7.92 -11.32 1.43
C CYS A 137 7.53 -10.68 0.10
N PHE A 138 7.02 -11.50 -0.81
CA PHE A 138 6.35 -11.04 -2.01
C PHE A 138 5.01 -11.73 -2.16
N VAL A 139 4.13 -11.12 -2.93
CA VAL A 139 2.78 -11.61 -3.22
C VAL A 139 2.52 -11.52 -4.72
N GLN A 140 1.75 -12.46 -5.24
CA GLN A 140 1.23 -12.44 -6.61
C GLN A 140 -0.30 -12.42 -6.57
N PRO A 141 -0.97 -11.48 -7.26
CA PRO A 141 -2.43 -11.47 -7.32
C PRO A 141 -3.02 -12.79 -7.84
N SER A 142 -2.30 -13.49 -8.70
CA SER A 142 -2.72 -14.80 -9.22
C SER A 142 -2.88 -15.87 -8.14
N TRP A 143 -2.26 -15.75 -6.98
CA TRP A 143 -2.45 -16.64 -5.85
C TRP A 143 -3.87 -16.57 -5.26
N PHE A 144 -4.63 -15.54 -5.62
CA PHE A 144 -5.98 -15.23 -5.11
C PHE A 144 -7.04 -15.25 -6.23
N GLY A 145 -6.78 -15.93 -7.34
CA GLY A 145 -7.72 -16.07 -8.46
C GLY A 145 -7.67 -14.95 -9.51
N VAL A 146 -6.82 -13.95 -9.32
CA VAL A 146 -6.64 -12.89 -10.33
C VAL A 146 -5.89 -13.45 -11.55
N LYS A 147 -6.35 -13.13 -12.76
CA LYS A 147 -5.75 -13.61 -14.03
C LYS A 147 -4.42 -12.97 -14.39
N TYR A 148 -3.89 -12.10 -13.51
CA TYR A 148 -2.70 -11.31 -13.76
C TYR A 148 -1.57 -11.66 -12.79
N THR A 149 -0.33 -11.58 -13.29
CA THR A 149 0.87 -11.51 -12.44
C THR A 149 1.29 -10.07 -12.23
N LYS A 150 1.55 -9.73 -10.98
CA LYS A 150 2.12 -8.44 -10.57
C LYS A 150 2.92 -8.69 -9.31
N LYS A 151 4.20 -9.08 -9.45
CA LYS A 151 5.05 -9.31 -8.29
C LYS A 151 5.13 -8.05 -7.44
N THR A 152 4.55 -8.14 -6.26
CA THR A 152 4.44 -7.07 -5.28
C THR A 152 5.22 -7.46 -4.03
N LEU A 153 6.05 -6.59 -3.52
CA LEU A 153 6.88 -6.82 -2.34
C LEU A 153 6.23 -6.15 -1.12
N TYR A 154 6.38 -6.81 0.02
CA TYR A 154 5.91 -6.28 1.30
C TYR A 154 7.04 -6.20 2.32
N TRP A 155 7.09 -5.11 3.06
CA TRP A 155 7.89 -4.89 4.26
C TRP A 155 6.94 -4.90 5.44
N LEU A 156 7.12 -5.87 6.33
CA LEU A 156 6.19 -6.18 7.40
C LEU A 156 6.82 -5.93 8.77
N LYS A 157 6.05 -5.31 9.67
CA LYS A 157 6.35 -5.17 11.09
C LYS A 157 5.25 -5.86 11.87
N ASN A 158 5.62 -6.89 12.63
CA ASN A 158 4.72 -7.71 13.47
C ASN A 158 3.53 -8.33 12.71
N LEU A 159 3.68 -8.60 11.43
CA LEU A 159 2.67 -9.27 10.59
C LEU A 159 3.28 -10.50 9.92
N PRO A 160 2.51 -11.58 9.76
CA PRO A 160 2.94 -12.73 8.97
C PRO A 160 2.87 -12.41 7.46
N PRO A 161 3.66 -13.10 6.64
CA PRO A 161 3.48 -13.09 5.18
C PRO A 161 2.06 -13.51 4.79
N ILE A 162 1.54 -12.92 3.71
CA ILE A 162 0.26 -13.32 3.12
C ILE A 162 0.43 -14.67 2.42
N MET A 163 -0.34 -15.64 2.81
CA MET A 163 -0.29 -17.00 2.26
C MET A 163 -1.16 -17.14 1.02
N PRO A 164 -0.67 -17.83 -0.02
CA PRO A 164 -1.47 -18.16 -1.20
C PRO A 164 -2.76 -18.92 -0.83
N GLN A 165 -3.84 -18.66 -1.55
CA GLN A 165 -5.10 -19.39 -1.43
C GLN A 165 -5.25 -20.48 -2.50
N LEU A 166 -4.51 -20.34 -3.62
CA LEU A 166 -4.49 -21.33 -4.71
C LEU A 166 -3.13 -22.01 -4.76
N GLU A 167 -3.13 -23.34 -4.76
CA GLU A 167 -1.91 -24.16 -4.91
C GLU A 167 -1.32 -24.06 -6.32
N HIS A 168 -2.18 -23.99 -7.35
CA HIS A 168 -1.80 -23.93 -8.76
C HIS A 168 -2.40 -22.73 -9.47
N PRO A 169 -1.88 -21.51 -9.22
CA PRO A 169 -2.37 -20.32 -9.90
C PRO A 169 -2.03 -20.38 -11.41
N ASN A 170 -3.01 -20.10 -12.26
CA ASN A 170 -2.83 -20.07 -13.72
C ASN A 170 -3.00 -18.65 -14.27
N PRO A 171 -2.01 -17.77 -14.16
CA PRO A 171 -2.10 -16.42 -14.69
C PRO A 171 -2.01 -16.42 -16.22
N ARG A 172 -2.87 -15.65 -16.87
CA ARG A 172 -2.93 -15.55 -18.33
C ARG A 172 -2.00 -14.49 -18.92
N CYS A 173 -1.64 -13.46 -18.16
CA CYS A 173 -0.77 -12.38 -18.64
C CYS A 173 -0.18 -11.54 -17.50
N PHE A 174 0.79 -10.67 -17.87
CA PHE A 174 1.31 -9.64 -16.97
C PHE A 174 0.43 -8.38 -17.00
N VAL A 175 0.27 -7.71 -15.85
CA VAL A 175 -0.47 -6.43 -15.74
C VAL A 175 0.13 -5.32 -16.61
N THR A 176 1.37 -5.48 -17.09
CA THR A 176 2.01 -4.52 -18.01
C THR A 176 1.25 -4.25 -19.30
N ALA A 177 0.35 -5.18 -19.71
CA ALA A 177 -0.51 -5.00 -20.89
C ALA A 177 -1.65 -3.98 -20.66
N SER A 178 -2.02 -3.67 -19.43
CA SER A 178 -3.04 -2.68 -19.11
C SER A 178 -2.42 -1.29 -18.90
N ARG A 179 -2.94 -0.26 -19.58
CA ARG A 179 -2.44 1.12 -19.48
C ARG A 179 -2.67 1.70 -18.06
N GLY A 180 -1.60 2.22 -17.45
CA GLY A 180 -1.49 3.15 -16.30
C GLY A 180 -2.42 2.92 -15.11
N LYS A 181 -3.67 3.25 -15.25
CA LYS A 181 -4.65 3.38 -14.15
C LYS A 181 -4.99 2.06 -13.40
N TYR A 182 -4.87 0.90 -14.08
CA TYR A 182 -5.12 -0.42 -13.45
C TYR A 182 -3.87 -1.00 -12.76
N ARG A 183 -2.68 -0.50 -13.10
CA ARG A 183 -1.42 -1.03 -12.56
C ARG A 183 -1.16 -0.62 -11.12
N SER A 184 -1.70 0.51 -10.69
CA SER A 184 -1.53 1.05 -9.32
C SER A 184 -2.55 0.50 -8.31
N ARG A 185 -3.57 -0.21 -8.78
CA ARG A 185 -4.66 -0.69 -7.90
C ARG A 185 -4.30 -2.00 -7.21
N THR A 186 -4.73 -2.14 -5.96
CA THR A 186 -4.88 -3.44 -5.33
C THR A 186 -6.10 -4.13 -5.92
N PHE A 187 -5.96 -5.41 -6.29
CA PHE A 187 -7.08 -6.22 -6.79
C PHE A 187 -8.01 -6.56 -5.63
N PRO A 188 -9.34 -6.54 -5.84
CA PRO A 188 -10.30 -6.85 -4.77
C PRO A 188 -10.06 -8.20 -4.10
N GLU A 189 -9.68 -9.22 -4.85
CA GLU A 189 -9.39 -10.55 -4.34
C GLU A 189 -8.15 -10.53 -3.41
N LEU A 190 -7.12 -9.78 -3.77
CA LEU A 190 -5.94 -9.59 -2.94
C LEU A 190 -6.27 -8.76 -1.69
N ALA A 191 -7.04 -7.69 -1.84
CA ALA A 191 -7.47 -6.86 -0.72
C ALA A 191 -8.30 -7.68 0.30
N HIS A 192 -9.20 -8.54 -0.19
CA HIS A 192 -9.96 -9.46 0.66
C HIS A 192 -9.06 -10.46 1.39
N ALA A 193 -8.09 -11.07 0.69
CA ALA A 193 -7.16 -12.01 1.30
C ALA A 193 -6.30 -11.35 2.38
N ILE A 194 -5.78 -10.15 2.11
CA ILE A 194 -5.03 -9.34 3.08
C ILE A 194 -5.90 -9.05 4.31
N ALA A 195 -7.10 -8.54 4.10
CA ALA A 195 -8.00 -8.20 5.19
C ALA A 195 -8.34 -9.43 6.04
N THR A 196 -8.69 -10.56 5.42
CA THR A 196 -9.05 -11.79 6.14
C THR A 196 -7.87 -12.34 6.95
N GLN A 197 -6.69 -12.51 6.34
CA GLN A 197 -5.56 -13.15 6.99
C GLN A 197 -4.98 -12.28 8.12
N TRP A 198 -4.82 -10.97 7.90
CA TRP A 198 -4.29 -10.11 8.93
C TRP A 198 -5.31 -9.77 10.01
N SER A 199 -6.62 -9.69 9.69
CA SER A 199 -7.65 -9.56 10.74
C SER A 199 -7.62 -10.73 11.70
N GLN A 200 -7.58 -11.96 11.17
CA GLN A 200 -7.51 -13.16 12.01
C GLN A 200 -6.26 -13.16 12.89
N TYR A 201 -5.09 -12.89 12.31
CA TYR A 201 -3.83 -12.83 13.05
C TYR A 201 -3.87 -11.78 14.17
N ILE A 202 -4.34 -10.56 13.87
CA ILE A 202 -4.41 -9.46 14.84
C ILE A 202 -5.37 -9.79 15.98
N LEU A 203 -6.54 -10.37 15.67
CA LEU A 203 -7.52 -10.77 16.67
C LEU A 203 -6.99 -11.89 17.59
N ASP A 204 -6.20 -12.82 17.05
CA ASP A 204 -5.60 -13.89 17.84
C ASP A 204 -4.45 -13.39 18.72
N ASP A 205 -3.67 -12.40 18.26
CA ASP A 205 -2.60 -11.76 19.04
C ASP A 205 -3.12 -10.78 20.12
N MET A 206 -4.42 -10.48 20.12
CA MET A 206 -5.08 -9.61 21.11
C MET A 206 -5.76 -10.41 22.24
N LYS A 207 -5.83 -11.75 22.12
CA LYS A 207 -6.37 -12.65 23.16
C LYS A 207 -5.32 -12.99 24.20
#